data_66f2adba6a67c87bef007eaab444028c
#
_entry.id   66f2adba6a67c87bef007eaab444028c
#
_cell.length_a   1.000
_cell.length_b   1.000
_cell.length_c   1.000
_cell.angle_alpha   90.00
_cell.angle_beta   90.00
_cell.angle_gamma   90.00
#
_symmetry.space_group_name_H-M   'P 1'
#
loop_
_entity.id
_entity.type
_entity.pdbx_description
1 polymer ?
#
loop_
_entity_poly.entity_id
_entity_poly.type
_entity_poly.pdbx_seq_one_letter_code
_entity_poly.pdbx_strand_id
1 'polypeptide(L)' 'MTTSFDFHLWKIQTRKGRKTPYRVRWVVAGRQFGNSFVTRALAESFRAQLITAARKGEGFDTESGLPESMERTRRDVSF' A
#
# COMPACT_ATOMS: atom_id res chain seq x y z
N MET A 1 -5.86 4.72 17.15
CA MET A 1 -5.63 4.05 15.86
C MET A 1 -5.28 2.60 16.08
N THR A 2 -5.87 1.74 15.31
CA THR A 2 -5.63 0.29 15.41
C THR A 2 -4.62 -0.12 14.34
N THR A 3 -3.60 -0.87 14.76
CA THR A 3 -2.62 -1.41 13.83
C THR A 3 -2.67 -2.92 13.84
N SER A 4 -2.28 -3.54 12.73
CA SER A 4 -2.23 -4.98 12.59
C SER A 4 -0.96 -5.40 11.88
N PHE A 5 -0.48 -6.58 12.23
CA PHE A 5 0.65 -7.21 11.54
C PHE A 5 0.17 -8.27 10.54
N ASP A 6 -1.14 -8.46 10.43
CA ASP A 6 -1.74 -9.36 9.47
C ASP A 6 -1.82 -8.66 8.12
N PHE A 7 -0.88 -8.97 7.25
CA PHE A 7 -0.70 -8.30 5.97
C PHE A 7 -0.50 -9.33 4.86
N HIS A 8 -1.25 -9.15 3.76
CA HIS A 8 -1.12 -9.98 2.57
C HIS A 8 -1.12 -9.09 1.34
N LEU A 9 -0.17 -9.31 0.45
CA LEU A 9 0.03 -8.49 -0.75
C LEU A 9 -0.11 -9.35 -2.00
N TRP A 10 -0.92 -8.88 -2.94
CA TRP A 10 -1.10 -9.54 -4.23
C TRP A 10 -0.20 -8.92 -5.29
N LYS A 11 -0.12 -9.59 -6.45
CA LYS A 11 0.64 -9.10 -7.59
C LYS A 11 -0.01 -7.84 -8.18
N ILE A 12 0.79 -7.05 -8.88
CA ILE A 12 0.30 -5.87 -9.60
C ILE A 12 -0.65 -6.34 -10.71
N GLN A 13 -1.84 -5.75 -10.73
CA GLN A 13 -2.82 -6.01 -11.78
C GLN A 13 -2.70 -4.95 -12.86
N THR A 14 -2.77 -5.37 -14.12
CA THR A 14 -2.73 -4.45 -15.26
C THR A 14 -4.11 -4.45 -15.93
N ARG A 15 -4.67 -3.26 -16.14
CA ARG A 15 -5.95 -3.10 -16.82
C ARG A 15 -5.80 -2.14 -17.99
N LYS A 16 -6.05 -2.61 -19.20
CA LYS A 16 -5.99 -1.79 -20.41
C LYS A 16 -7.16 -0.81 -20.46
N GLY A 17 -6.93 0.34 -21.09
CA GLY A 17 -7.99 1.32 -21.33
C GLY A 17 -8.33 2.22 -20.16
N ARG A 18 -7.55 2.20 -19.09
CA ARG A 18 -7.76 3.07 -17.93
C ARG A 18 -6.62 4.08 -17.78
N LYS A 19 -6.94 5.24 -17.17
CA LYS A 19 -5.93 6.28 -16.90
C LYS A 19 -4.87 5.80 -15.92
N THR A 20 -5.24 4.95 -14.98
CA THR A 20 -4.33 4.33 -14.01
C THR A 20 -4.42 2.82 -14.16
N PRO A 21 -3.73 2.25 -15.19
CA PRO A 21 -3.90 0.83 -15.51
C PRO A 21 -3.24 -0.13 -14.54
N TYR A 22 -2.33 0.34 -13.71
CA TYR A 22 -1.58 -0.52 -12.77
C TYR A 22 -2.15 -0.41 -11.38
N ARG A 23 -2.64 -1.52 -10.85
CA ARG A 23 -3.28 -1.55 -9.55
C ARG A 23 -2.54 -2.46 -8.58
N VAL A 24 -2.27 -1.94 -7.38
CA VAL A 24 -1.70 -2.71 -6.27
C VAL A 24 -2.82 -2.97 -5.26
N ARG A 25 -2.99 -4.22 -4.87
CA ARG A 25 -4.00 -4.62 -3.90
C ARG A 25 -3.36 -5.36 -2.74
N TRP A 26 -3.85 -5.09 -1.54
CA TRP A 26 -3.36 -5.77 -0.33
C TRP A 26 -4.46 -5.87 0.70
N VAL A 27 -4.22 -6.70 1.72
CA VAL A 27 -5.17 -6.93 2.81
C VAL A 27 -4.45 -6.67 4.13
N VAL A 28 -5.10 -5.94 5.02
CA VAL A 28 -4.65 -5.72 6.40
C VAL A 28 -5.77 -6.10 7.34
N ALA A 29 -5.52 -7.06 8.23
CA ALA A 29 -6.50 -7.54 9.21
C ALA A 29 -7.83 -7.96 8.56
N GLY A 30 -7.76 -8.62 7.41
CA GLY A 30 -8.93 -9.07 6.67
C GLY A 30 -9.64 -7.98 5.86
N ARG A 31 -9.17 -6.75 5.92
CA ARG A 31 -9.75 -5.63 5.19
C ARG A 31 -8.96 -5.37 3.92
N GLN A 32 -9.66 -5.26 2.79
CA GLN A 32 -9.01 -5.06 1.50
C GLN A 32 -8.75 -3.60 1.21
N PHE A 33 -7.58 -3.34 0.66
CA PHE A 33 -7.15 -2.01 0.22
C PHE A 33 -6.62 -2.09 -1.20
N GLY A 34 -6.60 -0.97 -1.89
CA GLY A 34 -6.06 -0.91 -3.23
C GLY A 34 -5.66 0.49 -3.61
N ASN A 35 -4.70 0.58 -4.52
CA ASN A 35 -4.25 1.86 -5.05
C ASN A 35 -3.88 1.68 -6.53
N SER A 36 -4.16 2.69 -7.34
CA SER A 36 -3.91 2.64 -8.78
C SER A 36 -2.85 3.65 -9.18
N PHE A 37 -2.07 3.30 -10.19
CA PHE A 37 -0.92 4.11 -10.62
C PHE A 37 -0.91 4.26 -12.14
N VAL A 38 -0.36 5.38 -12.60
CA VAL A 38 -0.25 5.69 -14.03
C VAL A 38 0.82 4.85 -14.71
N THR A 39 1.93 4.58 -14.00
CA THR A 39 3.04 3.80 -14.53
C THR A 39 3.29 2.56 -13.68
N ARG A 40 3.86 1.54 -14.32
CA ARG A 40 4.24 0.32 -13.62
C ARG A 40 5.35 0.59 -12.59
N ALA A 41 6.27 1.49 -12.92
CA ALA A 41 7.36 1.84 -12.00
C ALA A 41 6.83 2.40 -10.68
N LEU A 42 5.80 3.26 -10.75
CA LEU A 42 5.16 3.79 -9.55
C LEU A 42 4.47 2.69 -8.74
N ALA A 43 3.78 1.78 -9.42
CA ALA A 43 3.12 0.66 -8.77
C ALA A 43 4.12 -0.26 -8.06
N GLU A 44 5.22 -0.58 -8.75
CA GLU A 44 6.27 -1.42 -8.18
C GLU A 44 6.95 -0.75 -6.99
N SER A 45 7.21 0.55 -7.08
CA SER A 45 7.80 1.31 -5.98
C SER A 45 6.92 1.28 -4.74
N PHE A 46 5.63 1.52 -4.92
CA PHE A 46 4.67 1.48 -3.82
C PHE A 46 4.61 0.08 -3.19
N ARG A 47 4.54 -0.94 -4.04
CA ARG A 47 4.50 -2.33 -3.59
C ARG A 47 5.75 -2.71 -2.80
N ALA A 48 6.91 -2.27 -3.28
CA ALA A 48 8.19 -2.51 -2.60
C ALA A 48 8.23 -1.86 -1.21
N GLN A 49 7.67 -0.67 -1.07
CA GLN A 49 7.59 0.01 0.22
C GLN A 49 6.74 -0.78 1.21
N LEU A 50 5.61 -1.34 0.76
CA LEU A 50 4.77 -2.17 1.60
C LEU A 50 5.51 -3.43 2.05
N ILE A 51 6.21 -4.09 1.14
CA ILE A 51 6.99 -5.29 1.44
C ILE A 51 8.10 -4.97 2.44
N THR A 52 8.81 -3.87 2.24
CA THR A 52 9.89 -3.45 3.13
C THR A 52 9.37 -3.20 4.54
N ALA A 53 8.24 -2.52 4.66
CA ALA A 53 7.61 -2.25 5.95
C ALA A 53 7.20 -3.55 6.66
N ALA A 54 6.64 -4.50 5.90
CA ALA A 54 6.25 -5.80 6.46
C ALA A 54 7.48 -6.57 6.97
N ARG A 55 8.57 -6.52 6.22
CA ARG A 55 9.82 -7.19 6.63
C ARG A 55 10.44 -6.58 7.88
N LYS A 56 10.30 -5.26 8.04
CA LYS A 56 10.76 -4.57 9.24
C LYS A 56 9.89 -4.84 10.46
N GLY A 57 8.74 -5.46 10.27
CA GLY A 57 7.81 -5.73 11.34
C GLY A 57 6.97 -4.53 11.73
N GLU A 58 6.77 -3.57 10.84
CA GLU A 58 5.92 -2.42 11.11
C GLU A 58 4.45 -2.81 11.14
N GLY A 59 3.70 -2.18 12.05
CA GLY A 59 2.26 -2.34 12.08
C GLY A 59 1.60 -1.54 10.96
N PHE A 60 0.55 -2.09 10.37
CA PHE A 60 -0.24 -1.44 9.33
C PHE A 60 -1.52 -0.89 9.96
N ASP A 61 -1.86 0.35 9.62
CA ASP A 61 -3.10 0.96 10.08
C ASP A 61 -4.28 0.23 9.45
N THR A 62 -5.23 -0.20 10.27
CA THR A 62 -6.40 -0.94 9.78
C THR A 62 -7.41 -0.05 9.06
N GLU A 63 -7.32 1.26 9.20
CA GLU A 63 -8.20 2.21 8.50
C GLU A 63 -7.68 2.59 7.13
N SER A 64 -6.38 2.90 7.04
CA SER A 64 -5.77 3.34 5.78
C SER A 64 -5.10 2.20 5.01
N GLY A 65 -4.74 1.13 5.70
CA GLY A 65 -4.00 0.00 5.13
C GLY A 65 -2.53 0.31 4.89
N LEU A 66 -2.01 1.43 5.41
CA LEU A 66 -0.63 1.85 5.20
C LEU A 66 0.22 1.59 6.44
N PRO A 67 1.52 1.28 6.26
CA PRO A 67 2.43 1.15 7.40
C PRO A 67 2.62 2.48 8.10
N GLU A 68 2.96 2.44 9.37
CA GLU A 68 3.13 3.63 10.20
C GLU A 68 4.12 4.64 9.60
N SER A 69 5.21 4.17 9.01
CA SER A 69 6.21 5.06 8.42
C SER A 69 5.64 5.84 7.24
N MET A 70 4.78 5.23 6.45
CA MET A 70 4.13 5.90 5.33
C MET A 70 3.07 6.90 5.80
N GLU A 71 2.36 6.57 6.87
CA GLU A 71 1.40 7.49 7.48
C GLU A 71 2.10 8.75 8.01
N ARG A 72 3.23 8.58 8.66
CA ARG A 72 4.03 9.68 9.17
C ARG A 72 4.50 10.60 8.05
N THR A 73 4.97 10.04 6.95
CA THR A 73 5.40 10.80 5.78
C THR A 73 4.26 11.64 5.20
N ARG A 74 3.06 11.08 5.14
CA ARG A 74 1.89 11.81 4.65
C ARG A 74 1.57 13.02 5.52
N ARG A 75 1.68 12.89 6.84
CA ARG A 75 1.44 14.00 7.76
C ARG A 75 2.46 15.11 7.57
N ASP A 76 3.72 14.75 7.39
CA ASP A 76 4.80 15.72 7.20
C ASP A 76 4.62 16.52 5.92
N VAL A 77 4.08 15.91 4.89
CA VAL A 77 3.87 16.54 3.59
C VAL A 77 2.65 17.47 3.58
N SER A 78 1.81 17.39 4.57
CA SER A 78 0.55 18.12 4.59
C SER A 78 0.67 19.61 4.99
N PHE A 79 1.85 20.12 5.16
CA PHE A 79 2.07 21.53 5.48
C PHE A 79 1.63 22.46 4.37
#